data_fec06ad4eb702e1208c1fff209909d01
#
_entry.id   fec06ad4eb702e1208c1fff209909d01
#
_cell.length_a   1.000
_cell.length_b   1.000
_cell.length_c   1.000
_cell.angle_alpha   90.00
_cell.angle_beta   90.00
_cell.angle_gamma   90.00
#
_symmetry.space_group_name_H-M   'P 1'
#
loop_
_entity.id
_entity.type
_entity.pdbx_description
1 polymer ?
#
loop_
_entity_poly.entity_id
_entity_poly.type
_entity_poly.pdbx_seq_one_letter_code
_entity_poly.pdbx_strand_id
1 'polypeptide(L)'
;MEKPLDQGTEPSVAAATPESVDCVDSMTRRRLLASGAAAAVGGTTLAAGFPFIACARAADKPLSGTTLNVSCWSAPYPKYLADYIPEFEKATGAKVNYETPSFPIYNQRIDVELSTQGTAYDVLNVTFIYAGRWIDAGWFEPLDAYMNDPKKTPPDWDPKDFLGGTTASMKGKNGKLYGIPWIADVIMSGAARADLIHKAGKQMPETFDEVTSVVKAVHNKDGVPAFIIDNHYGWTWIPWLQGFGGNVFRDPPGDLMPTLDTPEAIAAADFFSNLLTTYGPNGVISYTYDQVVAALKQGRANYSPNNQTFLVQMGAADSKVASTCDFALFPAGPKGRFPAVSTHAWGIPVGSKNKDAAWEFIKWAMSKEIIDRMVREKGYTSITRRSLIERPDFKQKLMINGRDVAKIYLDTVELGASGYMKYRTVPVYPQVDKEIDIAIQNIASKQMSAKAAMQNAQANAVTQLKRSGIKL
;
A
#
# COMPACT_ATOMS: atom_id res chain seq x y z
N MET A 1 -52.52 -7.54 27.03
CA MET A 1 -52.72 -6.24 27.75
C MET A 1 -51.43 -5.45 27.50
N GLU A 2 -51.50 -4.65 26.49
CA GLU A 2 -50.46 -3.70 26.05
C GLU A 2 -50.49 -2.45 26.90
N LYS A 3 -49.35 -1.89 27.22
CA LYS A 3 -49.21 -0.48 27.58
C LYS A 3 -48.12 0.15 26.72
N PRO A 4 -48.37 1.31 26.10
CA PRO A 4 -47.43 1.96 25.20
C PRO A 4 -46.38 2.80 25.94
N LEU A 5 -45.19 2.87 25.36
CA LEU A 5 -44.08 3.73 25.77
C LEU A 5 -44.29 5.18 25.33
N ASP A 6 -44.06 6.06 26.27
CA ASP A 6 -44.17 7.51 26.24
C ASP A 6 -43.07 8.13 25.33
N GLN A 7 -43.47 9.10 24.49
CA GLN A 7 -42.58 9.89 23.65
C GLN A 7 -42.13 11.12 24.43
N GLY A 8 -40.84 11.14 24.78
CA GLY A 8 -40.16 12.31 25.34
C GLY A 8 -39.78 13.32 24.26
N THR A 9 -40.28 14.52 24.40
CA THR A 9 -40.07 15.72 23.59
C THR A 9 -38.64 16.23 23.65
N GLU A 10 -38.04 16.46 22.45
CA GLU A 10 -36.77 17.19 22.29
C GLU A 10 -36.97 18.70 22.49
N PRO A 11 -36.02 19.42 23.10
CA PRO A 11 -36.01 20.88 23.11
C PRO A 11 -35.37 21.45 21.85
N SER A 12 -36.10 22.26 21.14
CA SER A 12 -35.73 23.15 20.05
C SER A 12 -34.59 24.10 20.46
N VAL A 13 -33.49 24.05 19.74
CA VAL A 13 -32.43 25.07 19.79
C VAL A 13 -32.61 26.02 18.60
N ALA A 14 -32.89 27.28 18.94
CA ALA A 14 -33.11 28.38 17.98
C ALA A 14 -31.77 28.68 17.22
N ALA A 15 -31.88 28.76 15.90
CA ALA A 15 -30.84 29.22 15.02
C ALA A 15 -30.66 30.75 15.13
N ALA A 16 -29.43 31.17 15.43
CA ALA A 16 -29.00 32.55 15.30
C ALA A 16 -28.51 32.80 13.89
N THR A 17 -29.15 33.74 13.19
CA THR A 17 -28.71 34.26 11.89
C THR A 17 -27.53 35.22 12.06
N PRO A 18 -26.48 35.15 11.24
CA PRO A 18 -25.48 36.22 11.20
C PRO A 18 -25.96 37.38 10.31
N GLU A 19 -25.84 38.58 10.84
CA GLU A 19 -26.06 39.85 10.17
C GLU A 19 -25.18 40.01 8.90
N SER A 20 -25.86 40.43 7.85
CA SER A 20 -25.25 40.82 6.57
C SER A 20 -24.53 42.18 6.73
N VAL A 21 -23.23 42.20 6.46
CA VAL A 21 -22.48 43.45 6.22
C VAL A 21 -22.52 43.73 4.73
N ASP A 22 -23.33 44.69 4.34
CA ASP A 22 -23.37 45.24 2.99
C ASP A 22 -22.03 45.92 2.62
N CYS A 23 -21.41 45.45 1.55
CA CYS A 23 -20.28 46.08 0.93
C CYS A 23 -20.74 46.88 -0.28
N VAL A 24 -20.61 48.20 -0.17
CA VAL A 24 -21.04 49.20 -1.08
C VAL A 24 -20.24 49.12 -2.41
N ASP A 25 -21.00 48.97 -3.43
CA ASP A 25 -21.05 49.49 -4.81
C ASP A 25 -19.80 49.90 -5.58
N SER A 26 -19.77 49.38 -6.77
CA SER A 26 -18.97 49.60 -7.95
C SER A 26 -18.73 51.09 -8.34
N MET A 27 -17.46 51.50 -8.43
CA MET A 27 -17.08 52.63 -9.26
C MET A 27 -16.51 52.20 -10.61
N THR A 28 -17.26 52.55 -11.64
CA THR A 28 -16.97 52.26 -13.05
C THR A 28 -15.72 52.98 -13.56
N ARG A 29 -14.94 52.27 -14.36
CA ARG A 29 -13.69 52.65 -15.07
C ARG A 29 -13.79 53.80 -16.09
N ARG A 30 -14.69 54.77 -15.96
CA ARG A 30 -14.94 55.79 -17.01
C ARG A 30 -14.78 57.25 -16.58
N ARG A 31 -14.12 57.56 -15.44
CA ARG A 31 -13.96 58.98 -15.01
C ARG A 31 -12.53 59.40 -14.64
N LEU A 32 -11.52 58.86 -15.27
CA LEU A 32 -10.11 59.26 -15.01
C LEU A 32 -9.32 59.58 -16.28
N LEU A 33 -9.99 60.19 -17.27
CA LEU A 33 -9.33 60.75 -18.46
C LEU A 33 -9.99 62.07 -18.84
N ALA A 34 -9.92 63.06 -17.96
CA ALA A 34 -10.10 64.47 -18.36
C ALA A 34 -9.60 65.37 -17.24
N SER A 35 -8.39 65.80 -17.29
CA SER A 35 -7.88 67.11 -16.82
C SER A 35 -6.35 67.06 -16.85
N GLY A 36 -5.77 67.32 -18.02
CA GLY A 36 -4.38 67.74 -18.19
C GLY A 36 -4.38 69.17 -18.66
N ALA A 37 -3.62 69.98 -18.04
CA ALA A 37 -2.82 71.09 -18.57
C ALA A 37 -2.79 72.33 -17.67
N ALA A 38 -1.58 72.76 -17.50
CA ALA A 38 -1.10 74.13 -17.20
C ALA A 38 -0.88 74.48 -15.71
N ALA A 39 0.32 74.69 -15.29
CA ALA A 39 1.18 75.86 -15.31
C ALA A 39 2.30 75.71 -14.26
N ALA A 40 3.52 75.97 -14.67
CA ALA A 40 4.69 76.14 -13.83
C ALA A 40 4.63 77.47 -13.07
N VAL A 41 5.02 77.44 -11.76
CA VAL A 41 5.85 78.54 -11.12
C VAL A 41 6.28 77.97 -9.72
N GLY A 42 7.53 78.26 -9.38
CA GLY A 42 8.31 77.72 -8.29
C GLY A 42 7.83 77.98 -6.88
N GLY A 43 8.33 77.10 -6.00
CA GLY A 43 8.14 77.21 -4.58
C GLY A 43 8.66 75.93 -3.88
N THR A 44 9.84 76.03 -3.27
CA THR A 44 10.41 75.05 -2.41
C THR A 44 9.55 74.87 -1.16
N THR A 45 8.89 73.72 -1.03
CA THR A 45 8.34 73.26 0.25
C THR A 45 8.65 71.77 0.44
N LEU A 46 9.25 71.45 1.58
CA LEU A 46 9.50 70.11 2.07
C LEU A 46 8.21 69.33 2.08
N ALA A 47 8.06 68.41 1.11
CA ALA A 47 6.99 67.39 1.14
C ALA A 47 7.51 66.19 1.96
N ALA A 48 6.99 66.01 3.15
CA ALA A 48 7.08 64.78 3.88
C ALA A 48 6.52 63.63 3.02
N GLY A 49 7.39 62.72 2.60
CA GLY A 49 7.01 61.57 1.80
C GLY A 49 6.05 60.67 2.58
N PHE A 50 4.81 60.59 2.12
CA PHE A 50 3.95 59.48 2.48
C PHE A 50 4.58 58.18 1.91
N PRO A 51 4.85 57.17 2.74
CA PRO A 51 5.27 55.90 2.18
C PRO A 51 4.12 55.36 1.34
N PHE A 52 4.32 55.26 0.03
CA PHE A 52 3.51 54.38 -0.80
C PHE A 52 3.66 52.97 -0.22
N ILE A 53 2.67 52.52 0.53
CA ILE A 53 2.52 51.11 0.84
C ILE A 53 2.17 50.48 -0.51
N ALA A 54 3.21 50.06 -1.24
CA ALA A 54 3.04 49.06 -2.28
C ALA A 54 2.42 47.85 -1.59
N CYS A 55 1.12 47.62 -1.77
CA CYS A 55 0.54 46.32 -1.46
C CYS A 55 1.33 45.32 -2.28
N ALA A 56 2.33 44.70 -1.67
CA ALA A 56 2.93 43.49 -2.22
C ALA A 56 1.77 42.50 -2.43
N ARG A 57 1.35 42.38 -3.70
CA ARG A 57 0.46 41.28 -4.09
C ARG A 57 1.15 40.04 -3.57
N ALA A 58 0.53 39.34 -2.62
CA ALA A 58 0.99 38.03 -2.23
C ALA A 58 1.17 37.25 -3.53
N ALA A 59 2.39 36.81 -3.80
CA ALA A 59 2.67 36.02 -5.00
C ALA A 59 1.69 34.85 -5.00
N ASP A 60 0.92 34.73 -6.09
CA ASP A 60 -0.02 33.60 -6.21
C ASP A 60 0.76 32.33 -6.00
N LYS A 61 0.30 31.48 -5.10
CA LYS A 61 0.93 30.19 -4.83
C LYS A 61 0.90 29.33 -6.10
N PRO A 62 1.88 28.45 -6.31
CA PRO A 62 2.10 27.80 -7.61
C PRO A 62 0.91 26.99 -8.14
N LEU A 63 0.03 26.50 -7.25
CA LEU A 63 -1.14 25.71 -7.64
C LEU A 63 -2.47 26.36 -7.20
N SER A 64 -2.49 27.70 -7.02
CA SER A 64 -3.71 28.43 -6.65
C SER A 64 -4.83 28.18 -7.67
N GLY A 65 -6.02 27.82 -7.17
CA GLY A 65 -7.18 27.53 -8.00
C GLY A 65 -7.24 26.09 -8.56
N THR A 66 -6.22 25.27 -8.30
CA THR A 66 -6.22 23.85 -8.69
C THR A 66 -6.87 22.99 -7.61
N THR A 67 -7.75 22.08 -8.01
CA THR A 67 -8.26 21.00 -7.15
C THR A 67 -7.74 19.68 -7.66
N LEU A 68 -7.09 18.92 -6.79
CA LEU A 68 -6.62 17.56 -7.06
C LEU A 68 -7.55 16.53 -6.44
N ASN A 69 -7.99 15.56 -7.22
CA ASN A 69 -8.73 14.40 -6.76
C ASN A 69 -7.76 13.21 -6.60
N VAL A 70 -7.56 12.78 -5.38
CA VAL A 70 -6.57 11.75 -5.00
C VAL A 70 -7.26 10.59 -4.35
N SER A 71 -7.03 9.37 -4.83
CA SER A 71 -7.61 8.17 -4.24
C SER A 71 -6.55 7.09 -4.01
N CYS A 72 -6.62 6.48 -2.82
CA CYS A 72 -5.85 5.32 -2.42
C CYS A 72 -6.72 4.39 -1.59
N TRP A 73 -6.42 3.10 -1.54
CA TRP A 73 -7.12 2.21 -0.63
C TRP A 73 -6.71 2.48 0.83
N SER A 74 -7.61 2.11 1.76
CA SER A 74 -7.42 2.32 3.20
C SER A 74 -6.30 1.45 3.75
N ALA A 75 -5.15 2.06 4.06
CA ALA A 75 -3.98 1.48 4.69
C ALA A 75 -3.34 2.47 5.67
N PRO A 76 -2.39 2.05 6.51
CA PRO A 76 -1.74 2.98 7.45
C PRO A 76 -1.13 4.20 6.78
N TYR A 77 -0.28 4.02 5.75
CA TYR A 77 0.36 5.15 5.06
C TYR A 77 -0.63 6.18 4.50
N PRO A 78 -1.66 5.80 3.68
CA PRO A 78 -2.62 6.77 3.19
C PRO A 78 -3.37 7.51 4.28
N LYS A 79 -3.70 6.83 5.39
CA LYS A 79 -4.34 7.47 6.55
C LYS A 79 -3.42 8.47 7.23
N TYR A 80 -2.13 8.14 7.37
CA TYR A 80 -1.15 9.07 7.95
C TYR A 80 -0.91 10.28 7.04
N LEU A 81 -0.86 10.05 5.72
CA LEU A 81 -0.69 11.13 4.74
C LEU A 81 -1.79 12.18 4.83
N ALA A 82 -3.04 11.74 5.11
CA ALA A 82 -4.18 12.64 5.24
C ALA A 82 -3.94 13.75 6.27
N ASP A 83 -3.23 13.46 7.36
CA ASP A 83 -2.95 14.44 8.43
C ASP A 83 -2.00 15.57 7.96
N TYR A 84 -1.21 15.32 6.92
CA TYR A 84 -0.24 16.28 6.37
C TYR A 84 -0.78 17.06 5.15
N ILE A 85 -1.86 16.62 4.50
CA ILE A 85 -2.44 17.28 3.32
C ILE A 85 -2.71 18.79 3.53
N PRO A 86 -3.23 19.26 4.68
CA PRO A 86 -3.42 20.69 4.91
C PRO A 86 -2.14 21.52 4.78
N GLU A 87 -0.96 20.93 5.05
CA GLU A 87 0.33 21.61 4.86
C GLU A 87 0.66 21.77 3.38
N PHE A 88 0.41 20.74 2.57
CA PHE A 88 0.54 20.82 1.11
C PHE A 88 -0.38 21.88 0.52
N GLU A 89 -1.66 21.89 0.91
CA GLU A 89 -2.63 22.91 0.47
C GLU A 89 -2.19 24.32 0.86
N LYS A 90 -1.72 24.49 2.09
CA LYS A 90 -1.21 25.78 2.58
C LYS A 90 0.02 26.23 1.81
N ALA A 91 0.95 25.32 1.50
CA ALA A 91 2.19 25.65 0.79
C ALA A 91 1.94 25.97 -0.69
N THR A 92 1.08 25.20 -1.37
CA THR A 92 0.90 25.26 -2.82
C THR A 92 -0.28 26.09 -3.28
N GLY A 93 -1.31 26.26 -2.44
CA GLY A 93 -2.59 26.90 -2.79
C GLY A 93 -3.57 25.95 -3.48
N ALA A 94 -3.21 24.69 -3.71
CA ALA A 94 -4.11 23.68 -4.21
C ALA A 94 -5.16 23.30 -3.15
N LYS A 95 -6.25 22.68 -3.62
CA LYS A 95 -7.19 21.91 -2.82
C LYS A 95 -7.02 20.42 -3.12
N VAL A 96 -7.16 19.56 -2.12
CA VAL A 96 -7.02 18.12 -2.29
C VAL A 96 -8.27 17.40 -1.77
N ASN A 97 -9.03 16.82 -2.69
CA ASN A 97 -10.08 15.86 -2.35
C ASN A 97 -9.44 14.48 -2.20
N TYR A 98 -9.28 14.05 -0.95
CA TYR A 98 -8.57 12.82 -0.63
C TYR A 98 -9.53 11.75 -0.11
N GLU A 99 -9.52 10.57 -0.71
CA GLU A 99 -10.36 9.47 -0.28
C GLU A 99 -9.58 8.16 -0.11
N THR A 100 -10.03 7.35 0.86
CA THR A 100 -9.39 6.05 1.17
C THR A 100 -10.45 4.96 1.35
N PRO A 101 -11.09 4.47 0.28
CA PRO A 101 -12.05 3.37 0.35
C PRO A 101 -11.34 2.05 0.73
N SER A 102 -12.13 1.01 1.07
CA SER A 102 -11.57 -0.32 1.32
C SER A 102 -10.91 -0.89 0.06
N PHE A 103 -9.92 -1.78 0.24
CA PHE A 103 -9.13 -2.33 -0.86
C PHE A 103 -9.96 -2.95 -2.00
N PRO A 104 -10.98 -3.80 -1.75
CA PRO A 104 -11.80 -4.35 -2.83
C PRO A 104 -12.60 -3.28 -3.58
N ILE A 105 -13.20 -2.33 -2.85
CA ILE A 105 -13.98 -1.23 -3.44
C ILE A 105 -13.09 -0.33 -4.27
N TYR A 106 -11.89 0.00 -3.78
CA TYR A 106 -10.90 0.78 -4.50
C TYR A 106 -10.59 0.14 -5.86
N ASN A 107 -10.14 -1.11 -5.84
CA ASN A 107 -9.70 -1.78 -7.06
C ASN A 107 -10.81 -1.90 -8.11
N GLN A 108 -12.03 -2.29 -7.68
CA GLN A 108 -13.17 -2.40 -8.58
C GLN A 108 -13.52 -1.07 -9.23
N ARG A 109 -13.62 0.00 -8.43
CA ARG A 109 -14.00 1.33 -8.91
C ARG A 109 -12.96 1.92 -9.84
N ILE A 110 -11.67 1.82 -9.47
CA ILE A 110 -10.59 2.39 -10.25
C ILE A 110 -10.36 1.61 -11.55
N ASP A 111 -10.54 0.28 -11.56
CA ASP A 111 -10.46 -0.50 -12.79
C ASP A 111 -11.53 -0.06 -13.81
N VAL A 112 -12.75 0.23 -13.37
CA VAL A 112 -13.80 0.79 -14.23
C VAL A 112 -13.46 2.19 -14.71
N GLU A 113 -13.05 3.09 -13.81
CA GLU A 113 -12.66 4.47 -14.14
C GLU A 113 -11.56 4.53 -15.20
N LEU A 114 -10.49 3.76 -14.99
CA LEU A 114 -9.36 3.71 -15.91
C LEU A 114 -9.75 3.09 -17.26
N SER A 115 -10.55 2.01 -17.27
CA SER A 115 -10.96 1.32 -18.50
C SER A 115 -11.85 2.18 -19.38
N THR A 116 -12.58 3.12 -18.79
CA THR A 116 -13.44 4.09 -19.51
C THR A 116 -12.71 5.40 -19.84
N GLN A 117 -11.40 5.48 -19.54
CA GLN A 117 -10.59 6.70 -19.66
C GLN A 117 -11.20 7.89 -18.93
N GLY A 118 -11.76 7.63 -17.75
CA GLY A 118 -12.37 8.64 -16.90
C GLY A 118 -11.39 9.73 -16.48
N THR A 119 -11.92 10.87 -16.08
CA THR A 119 -11.14 12.05 -15.69
C THR A 119 -11.41 12.48 -14.26
N ALA A 120 -11.98 11.57 -13.46
CA ALA A 120 -12.39 11.90 -12.09
C ALA A 120 -11.21 12.06 -11.13
N TYR A 121 -10.04 11.50 -11.45
CA TYR A 121 -8.88 11.48 -10.56
C TYR A 121 -7.63 12.05 -11.21
N ASP A 122 -6.79 12.67 -10.38
CA ASP A 122 -5.49 13.22 -10.77
C ASP A 122 -4.33 12.37 -10.25
N VAL A 123 -4.48 11.77 -9.07
CA VAL A 123 -3.49 10.87 -8.47
C VAL A 123 -4.19 9.61 -7.99
N LEU A 124 -3.69 8.46 -8.40
CA LEU A 124 -4.21 7.16 -8.03
C LEU A 124 -3.11 6.26 -7.46
N ASN A 125 -3.51 5.37 -6.55
CA ASN A 125 -2.67 4.26 -6.17
C ASN A 125 -2.63 3.20 -7.27
N VAL A 126 -1.44 2.90 -7.76
CA VAL A 126 -1.20 1.73 -8.62
C VAL A 126 -1.03 0.52 -7.70
N THR A 127 -2.02 -0.36 -7.69
CA THR A 127 -1.97 -1.56 -6.85
C THR A 127 -1.19 -2.68 -7.52
N PHE A 128 -0.41 -3.43 -6.74
CA PHE A 128 0.44 -4.51 -7.26
C PHE A 128 -0.33 -5.58 -8.05
N ILE A 129 -1.58 -5.88 -7.66
CA ILE A 129 -2.39 -6.90 -8.34
C ILE A 129 -2.76 -6.48 -9.76
N TYR A 130 -3.05 -5.20 -9.96
CA TYR A 130 -3.51 -4.66 -11.24
C TYR A 130 -2.42 -3.88 -12.01
N ALA A 131 -1.23 -3.69 -11.42
CA ALA A 131 -0.16 -2.88 -12.02
C ALA A 131 0.16 -3.32 -13.46
N GLY A 132 0.36 -4.62 -13.68
CA GLY A 132 0.62 -5.15 -15.02
C GLY A 132 -0.48 -4.81 -16.01
N ARG A 133 -1.75 -5.02 -15.63
CA ARG A 133 -2.91 -4.72 -16.47
C ARG A 133 -3.03 -3.23 -16.79
N TRP A 134 -2.98 -2.38 -15.75
CA TRP A 134 -3.21 -0.95 -15.92
C TRP A 134 -2.08 -0.26 -16.68
N ILE A 135 -0.83 -0.67 -16.44
CA ILE A 135 0.35 -0.13 -17.13
C ILE A 135 0.38 -0.59 -18.59
N ASP A 136 0.17 -1.88 -18.86
CA ASP A 136 0.18 -2.42 -20.23
C ASP A 136 -0.97 -1.89 -21.09
N ALA A 137 -2.12 -1.58 -20.46
CA ALA A 137 -3.24 -0.91 -21.13
C ALA A 137 -2.98 0.57 -21.43
N GLY A 138 -1.87 1.14 -20.92
CA GLY A 138 -1.52 2.54 -21.14
C GLY A 138 -2.38 3.53 -20.35
N TRP A 139 -2.91 3.12 -19.20
CA TRP A 139 -3.81 3.96 -18.41
C TRP A 139 -3.11 4.91 -17.44
N PHE A 140 -1.79 4.79 -17.28
CA PHE A 140 -0.96 5.67 -16.45
C PHE A 140 0.12 6.37 -17.27
N GLU A 141 0.51 7.56 -16.83
CA GLU A 141 1.62 8.33 -17.40
C GLU A 141 2.97 7.73 -16.99
N PRO A 142 3.96 7.67 -17.90
CA PRO A 142 5.33 7.37 -17.52
C PRO A 142 5.94 8.55 -16.75
N LEU A 143 6.49 8.28 -15.57
CA LEU A 143 6.97 9.31 -14.65
C LEU A 143 8.42 9.76 -14.90
N ASP A 144 9.15 9.06 -15.79
CA ASP A 144 10.56 9.36 -16.07
C ASP A 144 10.80 10.80 -16.53
N ALA A 145 9.89 11.36 -17.35
CA ALA A 145 9.99 12.73 -17.82
C ALA A 145 9.85 13.76 -16.68
N TYR A 146 9.05 13.43 -15.66
CA TYR A 146 8.90 14.28 -14.48
C TYR A 146 10.11 14.15 -13.55
N MET A 147 10.60 12.93 -13.30
CA MET A 147 11.72 12.66 -12.41
C MET A 147 13.04 13.23 -12.94
N ASN A 148 13.23 13.20 -14.27
CA ASN A 148 14.49 13.60 -14.90
C ASN A 148 14.53 15.10 -15.30
N ASP A 149 13.44 15.82 -15.17
CA ASP A 149 13.41 17.26 -15.41
C ASP A 149 13.78 18.04 -14.13
N PRO A 150 14.95 18.71 -14.08
CA PRO A 150 15.37 19.44 -12.89
C PRO A 150 14.47 20.63 -12.54
N LYS A 151 13.60 21.07 -13.46
CA LYS A 151 12.59 22.10 -13.20
C LYS A 151 11.37 21.55 -12.46
N LYS A 152 11.09 20.24 -12.62
CA LYS A 152 9.98 19.54 -11.98
C LYS A 152 10.40 18.78 -10.72
N THR A 153 11.61 18.26 -10.71
CA THR A 153 12.14 17.44 -9.61
C THR A 153 13.53 17.91 -9.22
N PRO A 154 13.67 18.54 -8.05
CA PRO A 154 14.98 18.98 -7.58
C PRO A 154 15.90 17.76 -7.30
N PRO A 155 17.22 17.91 -7.51
CA PRO A 155 18.17 16.78 -7.39
C PRO A 155 18.18 16.08 -6.02
N ASP A 156 17.89 16.80 -4.94
CA ASP A 156 17.85 16.28 -3.56
C ASP A 156 16.63 15.40 -3.29
N TRP A 157 15.59 15.46 -4.14
CA TRP A 157 14.48 14.49 -4.06
C TRP A 157 14.96 13.07 -4.32
N ASP A 158 16.01 12.90 -5.13
CA ASP A 158 16.75 11.66 -5.33
C ASP A 158 15.88 10.44 -5.67
N PRO A 159 15.47 10.29 -6.94
CA PRO A 159 14.67 9.13 -7.36
C PRO A 159 15.43 7.80 -7.26
N LYS A 160 16.78 7.82 -7.19
CA LYS A 160 17.60 6.61 -7.07
C LYS A 160 17.62 6.05 -5.64
N ASP A 161 17.14 6.82 -4.67
CA ASP A 161 17.01 6.40 -3.27
C ASP A 161 15.90 5.35 -3.04
N PHE A 162 14.98 5.18 -4.01
CA PHE A 162 13.97 4.13 -3.91
C PHE A 162 14.59 2.75 -4.12
N LEU A 163 14.19 1.79 -3.28
CA LEU A 163 14.66 0.40 -3.35
C LEU A 163 14.29 -0.24 -4.70
N GLY A 164 15.26 -0.86 -5.37
CA GLY A 164 15.08 -1.45 -6.69
C GLY A 164 13.97 -2.51 -6.74
N GLY A 165 13.86 -3.35 -5.71
CA GLY A 165 12.80 -4.35 -5.60
C GLY A 165 11.39 -3.75 -5.51
N THR A 166 11.25 -2.51 -5.02
CA THR A 166 9.96 -1.82 -4.94
C THR A 166 9.54 -1.17 -6.25
N THR A 167 10.49 -0.75 -7.08
CA THR A 167 10.20 -0.11 -8.37
C THR A 167 9.96 -1.12 -9.50
N ALA A 168 10.45 -2.35 -9.35
CA ALA A 168 10.44 -3.35 -10.41
C ALA A 168 9.03 -3.67 -10.95
N SER A 169 8.05 -3.82 -10.06
CA SER A 169 6.65 -4.11 -10.42
C SER A 169 5.89 -2.93 -11.01
N MET A 170 6.46 -1.72 -10.93
CA MET A 170 5.85 -0.47 -11.44
C MET A 170 6.46 -0.04 -12.77
N LYS A 171 7.32 -0.87 -13.36
CA LYS A 171 7.88 -0.63 -14.70
C LYS A 171 7.05 -1.32 -15.77
N GLY A 172 6.77 -0.59 -16.83
CA GLY A 172 6.18 -1.16 -18.05
C GLY A 172 7.21 -1.94 -18.89
N LYS A 173 6.76 -2.62 -19.92
CA LYS A 173 7.61 -3.35 -20.89
C LYS A 173 8.65 -2.48 -21.59
N ASN A 174 8.40 -1.19 -21.68
CA ASN A 174 9.33 -0.18 -22.21
C ASN A 174 10.41 0.27 -21.20
N GLY A 175 10.46 -0.33 -20.00
CA GLY A 175 11.39 -0.01 -18.93
C GLY A 175 11.10 1.27 -18.16
N LYS A 176 10.08 2.06 -18.55
CA LYS A 176 9.68 3.30 -17.88
C LYS A 176 8.93 3.01 -16.59
N LEU A 177 9.05 3.91 -15.61
CA LEU A 177 8.37 3.83 -14.32
C LEU A 177 6.99 4.53 -14.38
N TYR A 178 5.94 3.86 -13.88
CA TYR A 178 4.56 4.36 -13.90
C TYR A 178 3.98 4.64 -12.50
N GLY A 179 4.75 4.40 -11.47
CA GLY A 179 4.35 4.68 -10.10
C GLY A 179 5.52 4.84 -9.15
N ILE A 180 5.43 5.80 -8.24
CA ILE A 180 6.40 6.02 -7.17
C ILE A 180 5.98 5.18 -5.95
N PRO A 181 6.78 4.19 -5.53
CA PRO A 181 6.40 3.26 -4.47
C PRO A 181 6.32 3.96 -3.11
N TRP A 182 5.16 3.83 -2.45
CA TRP A 182 4.96 4.31 -1.10
C TRP A 182 5.00 3.21 -0.03
N ILE A 183 4.83 1.95 -0.43
CA ILE A 183 4.98 0.78 0.42
C ILE A 183 5.60 -0.38 -0.36
N ALA A 184 6.38 -1.19 0.33
CA ALA A 184 6.64 -2.57 -0.04
C ALA A 184 6.15 -3.47 1.08
N ASP A 185 5.07 -4.19 0.83
CA ASP A 185 4.67 -5.28 1.71
C ASP A 185 5.53 -6.49 1.41
N VAL A 186 6.19 -7.00 2.44
CA VAL A 186 7.03 -8.19 2.33
C VAL A 186 6.52 -9.28 3.25
N ILE A 187 6.50 -10.52 2.77
CA ILE A 187 6.21 -11.68 3.64
C ILE A 187 7.52 -12.11 4.32
N MET A 188 7.51 -12.06 5.63
CA MET A 188 8.54 -12.61 6.49
C MET A 188 7.93 -13.51 7.56
N SER A 189 8.72 -14.19 8.35
CA SER A 189 8.26 -14.99 9.48
C SER A 189 8.15 -14.18 10.76
N GLY A 190 7.10 -14.44 11.55
CA GLY A 190 6.94 -13.94 12.90
C GLY A 190 6.39 -15.00 13.84
N ALA A 191 6.81 -14.95 15.10
CA ALA A 191 6.26 -15.78 16.16
C ALA A 191 5.88 -14.90 17.35
N ALA A 192 4.63 -14.97 17.78
CA ALA A 192 4.13 -14.24 18.94
C ALA A 192 4.71 -14.78 20.24
N ARG A 193 4.77 -16.10 20.34
CA ARG A 193 5.23 -16.85 21.52
C ARG A 193 6.51 -17.63 21.16
N ALA A 194 7.58 -16.91 20.79
CA ALA A 194 8.89 -17.53 20.54
C ALA A 194 9.45 -18.21 21.79
N ASP A 195 9.04 -17.79 22.99
CA ASP A 195 9.35 -18.46 24.23
C ASP A 195 8.89 -19.94 24.24
N LEU A 196 7.73 -20.27 23.62
CA LEU A 196 7.27 -21.66 23.48
C LEU A 196 8.14 -22.44 22.50
N ILE A 197 8.62 -21.78 21.44
CA ILE A 197 9.54 -22.39 20.46
C ILE A 197 10.85 -22.74 21.16
N HIS A 198 11.43 -21.80 21.90
CA HIS A 198 12.68 -22.00 22.63
C HIS A 198 12.55 -23.04 23.75
N LYS A 199 11.44 -23.06 24.52
CA LYS A 199 11.15 -24.09 25.52
C LYS A 199 11.04 -25.48 24.92
N ALA A 200 10.63 -25.60 23.65
CA ALA A 200 10.61 -26.85 22.91
C ALA A 200 11.97 -27.25 22.32
N GLY A 201 13.05 -26.49 22.62
CA GLY A 201 14.38 -26.72 22.09
C GLY A 201 14.53 -26.39 20.60
N LYS A 202 13.67 -25.53 20.07
CA LYS A 202 13.66 -25.10 18.66
C LYS A 202 14.08 -23.65 18.53
N GLN A 203 14.38 -23.23 17.29
CA GLN A 203 14.61 -21.85 16.89
C GLN A 203 13.53 -21.41 15.90
N MET A 204 13.52 -20.12 15.53
CA MET A 204 12.69 -19.64 14.43
C MET A 204 13.02 -20.46 13.17
N PRO A 205 12.00 -20.98 12.46
CA PRO A 205 12.21 -21.90 11.36
C PRO A 205 12.80 -21.21 10.14
N GLU A 206 13.85 -21.80 9.57
CA GLU A 206 14.54 -21.36 8.35
C GLU A 206 14.11 -22.15 7.10
N THR A 207 13.51 -23.33 7.27
CA THR A 207 13.05 -24.22 6.19
C THR A 207 11.62 -24.70 6.42
N PHE A 208 10.97 -25.21 5.37
CA PHE A 208 9.62 -25.79 5.46
C PHE A 208 9.56 -26.99 6.40
N ASP A 209 10.60 -27.80 6.43
CA ASP A 209 10.69 -28.94 7.36
C ASP A 209 10.79 -28.46 8.80
N GLU A 210 11.54 -27.39 9.04
CA GLU A 210 11.63 -26.78 10.36
C GLU A 210 10.31 -26.11 10.76
N VAL A 211 9.55 -25.48 9.82
CA VAL A 211 8.19 -25.01 10.10
C VAL A 211 7.34 -26.14 10.62
N THR A 212 7.32 -27.28 9.91
CA THR A 212 6.56 -28.48 10.34
C THR A 212 7.00 -28.95 11.73
N SER A 213 8.31 -29.00 11.98
CA SER A 213 8.88 -29.40 13.27
C SER A 213 8.47 -28.46 14.40
N VAL A 214 8.54 -27.13 14.16
CA VAL A 214 8.17 -26.12 15.13
C VAL A 214 6.69 -26.15 15.44
N VAL A 215 5.81 -26.08 14.42
CA VAL A 215 4.36 -26.05 14.65
C VAL A 215 3.88 -27.31 15.35
N LYS A 216 4.42 -28.48 15.03
CA LYS A 216 4.12 -29.75 15.71
C LYS A 216 4.56 -29.71 17.19
N ALA A 217 5.72 -29.13 17.49
CA ALA A 217 6.25 -29.07 18.84
C ALA A 217 5.49 -28.13 19.77
N VAL A 218 4.96 -27.01 19.22
CA VAL A 218 4.33 -25.95 20.02
C VAL A 218 2.80 -25.91 19.93
N HIS A 219 2.18 -26.70 19.04
CA HIS A 219 0.73 -26.68 18.87
C HIS A 219 0.00 -27.01 20.17
N ASN A 220 -0.98 -26.19 20.50
CA ASN A 220 -1.78 -26.28 21.74
C ASN A 220 -0.98 -26.19 23.04
N LYS A 221 0.31 -25.82 23.01
CA LYS A 221 1.01 -25.46 24.22
C LYS A 221 0.36 -24.19 24.80
N ASP A 222 0.05 -24.23 26.08
CA ASP A 222 -0.72 -23.20 26.78
C ASP A 222 -2.07 -22.86 26.09
N GLY A 223 -2.66 -23.80 25.32
CA GLY A 223 -3.89 -23.61 24.57
C GLY A 223 -3.73 -22.74 23.30
N VAL A 224 -2.49 -22.50 22.84
CA VAL A 224 -2.19 -21.62 21.71
C VAL A 224 -2.04 -22.44 20.42
N PRO A 225 -2.87 -22.21 19.37
CA PRO A 225 -2.66 -22.74 18.04
C PRO A 225 -1.29 -22.34 17.50
N ALA A 226 -0.60 -23.27 16.82
CA ALA A 226 0.78 -23.04 16.40
C ALA A 226 0.91 -22.21 15.14
N PHE A 227 -0.09 -22.19 14.25
CA PHE A 227 -0.03 -21.53 12.94
C PHE A 227 -1.23 -20.63 12.71
N ILE A 228 -1.02 -19.46 12.10
CA ILE A 228 -2.10 -18.56 11.68
C ILE A 228 -1.66 -17.75 10.46
N ILE A 229 -2.58 -17.53 9.52
CA ILE A 229 -2.39 -16.66 8.37
C ILE A 229 -3.74 -16.13 7.89
N ASP A 230 -3.79 -15.04 7.16
CA ASP A 230 -5.03 -14.51 6.58
C ASP A 230 -5.47 -15.26 5.31
N ASN A 231 -6.72 -15.06 4.94
CA ASN A 231 -7.40 -15.79 3.88
C ASN A 231 -7.16 -15.26 2.46
N HIS A 232 -6.11 -14.47 2.26
CA HIS A 232 -5.70 -13.97 0.94
C HIS A 232 -4.63 -14.89 0.34
N TYR A 233 -5.03 -16.06 -0.12
CA TYR A 233 -4.10 -17.16 -0.48
C TYR A 233 -3.34 -16.90 -1.78
N GLY A 234 -3.92 -16.19 -2.73
CA GLY A 234 -3.18 -15.72 -3.90
C GLY A 234 -2.00 -14.79 -3.58
N TRP A 235 -1.92 -14.33 -2.31
CA TRP A 235 -0.76 -13.62 -1.76
C TRP A 235 0.09 -14.53 -0.85
N THR A 236 -0.53 -15.18 0.11
CA THR A 236 0.18 -15.87 1.21
C THR A 236 0.65 -17.28 0.85
N TRP A 237 0.02 -17.94 -0.14
CA TRP A 237 0.39 -19.29 -0.57
C TRP A 237 1.49 -19.34 -1.64
N ILE A 238 1.60 -18.34 -2.52
CA ILE A 238 2.56 -18.37 -3.64
C ILE A 238 4.02 -18.57 -3.20
N PRO A 239 4.52 -17.98 -2.10
CA PRO A 239 5.86 -18.25 -1.60
C PRO A 239 6.13 -19.74 -1.32
N TRP A 240 5.12 -20.46 -0.86
CA TRP A 240 5.20 -21.92 -0.65
C TRP A 240 5.24 -22.65 -1.97
N LEU A 241 4.37 -22.30 -2.92
CA LEU A 241 4.38 -22.85 -4.28
C LEU A 241 5.79 -22.77 -4.89
N GLN A 242 6.39 -21.59 -4.87
CA GLN A 242 7.72 -21.37 -5.44
C GLN A 242 8.81 -22.10 -4.66
N GLY A 243 8.68 -22.18 -3.33
CA GLY A 243 9.57 -22.98 -2.49
C GLY A 243 9.55 -24.47 -2.82
N PHE A 244 8.42 -25.02 -3.24
CA PHE A 244 8.32 -26.38 -3.78
C PHE A 244 8.78 -26.50 -5.23
N GLY A 245 9.04 -25.39 -5.92
CA GLY A 245 9.50 -25.35 -7.32
C GLY A 245 8.39 -25.17 -8.34
N GLY A 246 7.16 -24.92 -7.89
CA GLY A 246 6.04 -24.58 -8.77
C GLY A 246 6.03 -23.11 -9.16
N ASN A 247 5.24 -22.78 -10.16
CA ASN A 247 4.98 -21.43 -10.63
C ASN A 247 3.49 -21.24 -10.89
N VAL A 248 3.05 -19.99 -10.99
CA VAL A 248 1.65 -19.68 -11.35
C VAL A 248 1.43 -19.88 -12.84
N PHE A 249 2.39 -19.45 -13.66
CA PHE A 249 2.41 -19.60 -15.11
C PHE A 249 3.69 -20.30 -15.55
N ARG A 250 3.67 -20.89 -16.75
CA ARG A 250 4.81 -21.65 -17.27
C ARG A 250 6.05 -20.79 -17.48
N ASP A 251 5.92 -19.67 -18.18
CA ASP A 251 7.05 -18.72 -18.41
C ASP A 251 6.53 -17.28 -18.66
N PRO A 252 6.10 -16.55 -17.61
CA PRO A 252 5.56 -15.21 -17.78
C PRO A 252 6.67 -14.20 -18.13
N PRO A 253 6.42 -13.23 -19.02
CA PRO A 253 5.15 -12.94 -19.69
C PRO A 253 4.96 -13.66 -21.03
N GLY A 254 5.89 -14.51 -21.47
CA GLY A 254 5.89 -15.14 -22.80
C GLY A 254 4.90 -16.29 -22.93
N ASP A 255 4.78 -17.13 -21.91
CA ASP A 255 3.84 -18.25 -21.84
C ASP A 255 2.99 -18.16 -20.57
N LEU A 256 1.73 -17.79 -20.73
CA LEU A 256 0.77 -17.59 -19.66
C LEU A 256 -0.11 -18.81 -19.38
N MET A 257 0.31 -20.00 -19.83
CA MET A 257 -0.35 -21.24 -19.43
C MET A 257 -0.24 -21.39 -17.90
N PRO A 258 -1.37 -21.42 -17.16
CA PRO A 258 -1.33 -21.70 -15.72
C PRO A 258 -0.71 -23.07 -15.44
N THR A 259 -0.06 -23.22 -14.30
CA THR A 259 0.61 -24.47 -13.88
C THR A 259 0.18 -24.89 -12.47
N LEU A 260 -1.11 -24.71 -12.18
CA LEU A 260 -1.67 -24.94 -10.85
C LEU A 260 -1.90 -26.44 -10.54
N ASP A 261 -1.90 -27.32 -11.53
CA ASP A 261 -2.12 -28.76 -11.39
C ASP A 261 -0.84 -29.60 -11.44
N THR A 262 0.33 -28.94 -11.41
CA THR A 262 1.62 -29.63 -11.37
C THR A 262 1.81 -30.36 -10.01
N PRO A 263 2.66 -31.40 -9.96
CA PRO A 263 2.96 -32.10 -8.70
C PRO A 263 3.44 -31.16 -7.60
N GLU A 264 4.26 -30.16 -7.93
CA GLU A 264 4.79 -29.14 -7.02
C GLU A 264 3.66 -28.26 -6.48
N ALA A 265 2.73 -27.84 -7.33
CA ALA A 265 1.59 -27.01 -6.92
C ALA A 265 0.63 -27.78 -6.00
N ILE A 266 0.36 -29.04 -6.33
CA ILE A 266 -0.47 -29.94 -5.49
C ILE A 266 0.20 -30.17 -4.14
N ALA A 267 1.50 -30.46 -4.11
CA ALA A 267 2.26 -30.65 -2.88
C ALA A 267 2.29 -29.41 -2.00
N ALA A 268 2.50 -28.22 -2.61
CA ALA A 268 2.46 -26.95 -1.90
C ALA A 268 1.08 -26.65 -1.31
N ALA A 269 0.00 -26.94 -2.05
CA ALA A 269 -1.37 -26.72 -1.59
C ALA A 269 -1.75 -27.67 -0.45
N ASP A 270 -1.34 -28.94 -0.53
CA ASP A 270 -1.55 -29.93 0.52
C ASP A 270 -0.79 -29.55 1.81
N PHE A 271 0.49 -29.22 1.67
CA PHE A 271 1.36 -28.77 2.77
C PHE A 271 0.77 -27.55 3.48
N PHE A 272 0.44 -26.50 2.73
CA PHE A 272 -0.09 -25.25 3.29
C PHE A 272 -1.46 -25.45 3.96
N SER A 273 -2.35 -26.18 3.31
CA SER A 273 -3.68 -26.47 3.87
C SER A 273 -3.60 -27.34 5.14
N ASN A 274 -2.62 -28.24 5.22
CA ASN A 274 -2.36 -29.02 6.44
C ASN A 274 -1.88 -28.11 7.58
N LEU A 275 -1.01 -27.12 7.32
CA LEU A 275 -0.64 -26.12 8.33
C LEU A 275 -1.86 -25.39 8.87
N LEU A 276 -2.77 -24.95 8.00
CA LEU A 276 -4.00 -24.26 8.38
C LEU A 276 -4.92 -25.14 9.23
N THR A 277 -5.21 -26.36 8.77
CA THR A 277 -6.27 -27.18 9.35
C THR A 277 -5.81 -27.97 10.57
N THR A 278 -4.53 -28.32 10.66
CA THR A 278 -3.98 -29.13 11.76
C THR A 278 -3.46 -28.26 12.89
N TYR A 279 -2.86 -27.10 12.57
CA TYR A 279 -2.14 -26.28 13.53
C TYR A 279 -2.74 -24.89 13.71
N GLY A 280 -3.73 -24.52 12.91
CA GLY A 280 -4.44 -23.23 13.00
C GLY A 280 -5.57 -23.23 14.02
N PRO A 281 -6.08 -22.05 14.39
CA PRO A 281 -7.28 -21.92 15.20
C PRO A 281 -8.53 -22.34 14.41
N ASN A 282 -9.59 -22.69 15.14
CA ASN A 282 -10.88 -22.96 14.51
C ASN A 282 -11.34 -21.77 13.65
N GLY A 283 -11.81 -22.07 12.43
CA GLY A 283 -12.28 -21.03 11.49
C GLY A 283 -11.18 -20.19 10.84
N VAL A 284 -9.91 -20.61 10.91
CA VAL A 284 -8.75 -19.87 10.33
C VAL A 284 -8.93 -19.51 8.86
N ILE A 285 -9.66 -20.31 8.09
CA ILE A 285 -9.94 -20.07 6.66
C ILE A 285 -10.75 -18.80 6.38
N SER A 286 -11.37 -18.20 7.38
CA SER A 286 -12.11 -16.95 7.27
C SER A 286 -11.38 -15.75 7.90
N TYR A 287 -10.20 -15.95 8.47
CA TYR A 287 -9.49 -14.88 9.15
C TYR A 287 -8.97 -13.84 8.16
N THR A 288 -9.39 -12.61 8.40
CA THR A 288 -8.78 -11.44 7.73
C THR A 288 -7.45 -11.09 8.39
N TYR A 289 -6.64 -10.26 7.72
CA TYR A 289 -5.37 -9.81 8.29
C TYR A 289 -5.54 -9.07 9.64
N ASP A 290 -6.60 -8.26 9.82
CA ASP A 290 -6.88 -7.61 11.12
C ASP A 290 -7.10 -8.61 12.24
N GLN A 291 -7.80 -9.72 11.96
CA GLN A 291 -8.02 -10.80 12.92
C GLN A 291 -6.73 -11.56 13.23
N VAL A 292 -5.87 -11.78 12.22
CA VAL A 292 -4.54 -12.39 12.42
C VAL A 292 -3.67 -11.49 13.29
N VAL A 293 -3.58 -10.20 13.01
CA VAL A 293 -2.82 -9.23 13.81
C VAL A 293 -3.32 -9.21 15.25
N ALA A 294 -4.64 -9.15 15.44
CA ALA A 294 -5.24 -9.15 16.79
C ALA A 294 -4.94 -10.45 17.55
N ALA A 295 -4.99 -11.60 16.88
CA ALA A 295 -4.68 -12.90 17.50
C ALA A 295 -3.20 -12.99 17.90
N LEU A 296 -2.28 -12.56 17.04
CA LEU A 296 -0.84 -12.53 17.33
C LEU A 296 -0.51 -11.60 18.49
N LYS A 297 -0.97 -10.33 18.46
CA LYS A 297 -0.74 -9.36 19.55
C LYS A 297 -1.27 -9.81 20.90
N GLN A 298 -2.35 -10.60 20.92
CA GLN A 298 -2.92 -11.16 22.14
C GLN A 298 -2.28 -12.51 22.57
N GLY A 299 -1.35 -13.06 21.78
CA GLY A 299 -0.74 -14.36 22.02
C GLY A 299 -1.72 -15.54 21.86
N ARG A 300 -2.81 -15.35 21.10
CA ARG A 300 -3.85 -16.38 20.83
C ARG A 300 -3.52 -17.27 19.63
N ALA A 301 -2.45 -16.99 18.93
CA ALA A 301 -1.83 -17.84 17.92
C ALA A 301 -0.32 -17.55 17.91
N ASN A 302 0.47 -18.46 17.36
CA ASN A 302 1.92 -18.35 17.52
C ASN A 302 2.63 -17.94 16.22
N TYR A 303 2.94 -18.86 15.32
CA TYR A 303 3.75 -18.65 14.13
C TYR A 303 2.90 -18.19 12.95
N SER A 304 3.36 -17.14 12.28
CA SER A 304 2.73 -16.61 11.07
C SER A 304 3.80 -16.11 10.09
N PRO A 305 3.91 -16.66 8.88
CA PRO A 305 4.61 -16.03 7.79
C PRO A 305 3.67 -15.04 7.10
N ASN A 306 3.84 -13.74 7.37
CA ASN A 306 2.89 -12.72 6.94
C ASN A 306 3.60 -11.39 6.65
N ASN A 307 2.82 -10.38 6.29
CA ASN A 307 3.32 -9.04 6.00
C ASN A 307 4.10 -8.46 7.18
N GLN A 308 5.25 -7.90 6.90
CA GLN A 308 6.10 -7.23 7.88
C GLN A 308 5.35 -6.16 8.68
N THR A 309 4.52 -5.32 8.03
CA THR A 309 3.70 -4.29 8.69
C THR A 309 2.73 -4.82 9.74
N PHE A 310 2.30 -6.05 9.60
CA PHE A 310 1.43 -6.72 10.56
C PHE A 310 2.24 -7.34 11.69
N LEU A 311 3.31 -8.04 11.34
CA LEU A 311 4.13 -8.77 12.29
C LEU A 311 4.85 -7.86 13.28
N VAL A 312 5.39 -6.72 12.85
CA VAL A 312 6.08 -5.77 13.74
C VAL A 312 5.18 -5.20 14.84
N GLN A 313 3.86 -5.25 14.67
CA GLN A 313 2.91 -4.84 15.69
C GLN A 313 2.94 -5.75 16.94
N MET A 314 3.49 -6.97 16.82
CA MET A 314 3.74 -7.83 17.99
C MET A 314 4.73 -7.20 18.99
N GLY A 315 5.68 -6.39 18.50
CA GLY A 315 6.63 -5.65 19.34
C GLY A 315 6.10 -4.31 19.89
N ALA A 316 4.86 -3.92 19.58
CA ALA A 316 4.29 -2.65 20.05
C ALA A 316 3.99 -2.68 21.54
N ALA A 317 4.01 -1.52 22.20
CA ALA A 317 3.82 -1.39 23.65
C ALA A 317 2.45 -1.90 24.15
N ASP A 318 1.43 -1.88 23.29
CA ASP A 318 0.09 -2.41 23.58
C ASP A 318 -0.07 -3.91 23.27
N SER A 319 1.00 -4.59 22.87
CA SER A 319 1.00 -6.02 22.58
C SER A 319 1.33 -6.84 23.83
N LYS A 320 0.55 -7.89 24.09
CA LYS A 320 0.81 -8.81 25.21
C LYS A 320 2.04 -9.71 24.99
N VAL A 321 2.53 -9.76 23.75
CA VAL A 321 3.67 -10.58 23.35
C VAL A 321 4.91 -9.78 23.02
N ALA A 322 4.91 -8.49 23.34
CA ALA A 322 6.00 -7.56 23.00
C ALA A 322 7.38 -8.06 23.46
N SER A 323 7.46 -8.75 24.60
CA SER A 323 8.71 -9.31 25.15
C SER A 323 9.01 -10.73 24.72
N THR A 324 8.11 -11.41 24.01
CA THR A 324 8.25 -12.84 23.64
C THR A 324 8.24 -13.07 22.12
N CYS A 325 7.89 -12.05 21.32
CA CYS A 325 7.86 -12.20 19.88
C CYS A 325 9.28 -12.23 19.28
N ASP A 326 9.40 -12.93 18.15
CA ASP A 326 10.62 -12.99 17.34
C ASP A 326 10.29 -13.02 15.83
N PHE A 327 11.28 -12.75 14.99
CA PHE A 327 11.15 -12.59 13.56
C PHE A 327 12.28 -13.30 12.81
N ALA A 328 12.00 -13.72 11.58
CA ALA A 328 12.97 -14.31 10.67
C ALA A 328 12.58 -14.04 9.21
N LEU A 329 13.47 -14.34 8.27
CA LEU A 329 13.13 -14.43 6.86
C LEU A 329 12.03 -15.47 6.63
N PHE A 330 11.27 -15.33 5.54
CA PHE A 330 10.37 -16.39 5.09
C PHE A 330 11.16 -17.70 4.92
N PRO A 331 10.65 -18.87 5.34
CA PRO A 331 11.42 -20.11 5.30
C PRO A 331 11.70 -20.57 3.87
N ALA A 332 12.83 -21.25 3.68
CA ALA A 332 13.19 -21.84 2.40
C ALA A 332 12.47 -23.17 2.18
N GLY A 333 11.93 -23.37 0.99
CA GLY A 333 11.50 -24.68 0.53
C GLY A 333 12.61 -25.50 -0.10
N PRO A 334 12.34 -26.70 -0.62
CA PRO A 334 13.32 -27.57 -1.27
C PRO A 334 14.04 -26.92 -2.46
N LYS A 335 13.45 -25.91 -3.09
CA LYS A 335 14.02 -25.20 -4.25
C LYS A 335 14.54 -23.80 -3.94
N GLY A 336 14.44 -23.36 -2.69
CA GLY A 336 14.95 -22.07 -2.26
C GLY A 336 13.94 -21.24 -1.50
N ARG A 337 14.30 -19.96 -1.27
CA ARG A 337 13.53 -18.99 -0.51
C ARG A 337 12.95 -17.94 -1.45
N PHE A 338 11.62 -17.85 -1.49
CA PHE A 338 10.89 -16.98 -2.42
C PHE A 338 9.83 -16.16 -1.69
N PRO A 339 10.20 -15.22 -0.82
CA PRO A 339 9.24 -14.41 -0.09
C PRO A 339 8.48 -13.50 -1.06
N ALA A 340 7.19 -13.29 -0.82
CA ALA A 340 6.46 -12.32 -1.63
C ALA A 340 6.84 -10.89 -1.25
N VAL A 341 7.01 -10.06 -2.28
CA VAL A 341 7.19 -8.61 -2.16
C VAL A 341 6.15 -7.95 -3.04
N SER A 342 5.27 -7.13 -2.47
CA SER A 342 4.31 -6.35 -3.24
C SER A 342 4.55 -4.86 -3.05
N THR A 343 4.22 -4.11 -4.07
CA THR A 343 4.39 -2.67 -4.06
C THR A 343 3.08 -2.00 -4.41
N HIS A 344 2.75 -0.97 -3.66
CA HIS A 344 1.76 0.00 -4.05
C HIS A 344 2.44 1.33 -4.32
N ALA A 345 2.01 2.04 -5.32
CA ALA A 345 2.68 3.24 -5.79
C ALA A 345 1.70 4.35 -6.13
N TRP A 346 2.13 5.59 -6.06
CA TRP A 346 1.39 6.73 -6.57
C TRP A 346 1.66 6.88 -8.07
N GLY A 347 0.60 6.94 -8.87
CA GLY A 347 0.67 7.15 -10.32
C GLY A 347 -0.27 8.26 -10.78
N ILE A 348 -0.05 8.75 -11.98
CA ILE A 348 -0.85 9.78 -12.65
C ILE A 348 -1.66 9.10 -13.75
N PRO A 349 -3.00 9.03 -13.66
CA PRO A 349 -3.80 8.48 -14.75
C PRO A 349 -3.73 9.38 -15.98
N VAL A 350 -3.74 8.78 -17.18
CA VAL A 350 -3.66 9.53 -18.45
C VAL A 350 -4.82 10.51 -18.61
N GLY A 351 -5.98 10.22 -18.03
CA GLY A 351 -7.17 11.09 -18.03
C GLY A 351 -7.05 12.35 -17.18
N SER A 352 -6.06 12.44 -16.29
CA SER A 352 -5.87 13.66 -15.46
C SER A 352 -5.61 14.88 -16.33
N LYS A 353 -6.26 15.99 -15.99
CA LYS A 353 -6.05 17.32 -16.60
C LYS A 353 -5.04 18.16 -15.82
N ASN A 354 -4.64 17.71 -14.64
CA ASN A 354 -3.77 18.43 -13.70
C ASN A 354 -2.44 17.70 -13.49
N LYS A 355 -1.85 17.10 -14.53
CA LYS A 355 -0.71 16.17 -14.43
C LYS A 355 0.52 16.77 -13.73
N ASP A 356 0.85 18.03 -13.98
CA ASP A 356 1.98 18.70 -13.31
C ASP A 356 1.68 18.91 -11.81
N ALA A 357 0.47 19.31 -11.46
CA ALA A 357 0.04 19.44 -10.07
C ALA A 357 -0.04 18.07 -9.36
N ALA A 358 -0.45 17.04 -10.08
CA ALA A 358 -0.43 15.66 -9.58
C ALA A 358 0.99 15.19 -9.28
N TRP A 359 1.97 15.54 -10.12
CA TRP A 359 3.38 15.28 -9.85
C TRP A 359 3.89 16.02 -8.61
N GLU A 360 3.53 17.28 -8.44
CA GLU A 360 3.88 18.06 -7.24
C GLU A 360 3.35 17.37 -5.96
N PHE A 361 2.12 16.85 -5.99
CA PHE A 361 1.56 16.10 -4.87
C PHE A 361 2.36 14.80 -4.61
N ILE A 362 2.63 13.99 -5.66
CA ILE A 362 3.39 12.74 -5.51
C ILE A 362 4.79 13.02 -4.97
N LYS A 363 5.46 14.02 -5.53
CA LYS A 363 6.80 14.43 -5.09
C LYS A 363 6.83 14.85 -3.63
N TRP A 364 5.85 15.63 -3.18
CA TRP A 364 5.70 16.03 -1.78
C TRP A 364 5.39 14.83 -0.89
N ALA A 365 4.39 14.02 -1.23
CA ALA A 365 3.98 12.86 -0.44
C ALA A 365 5.10 11.83 -0.26
N MET A 366 5.98 11.71 -1.26
CA MET A 366 7.11 10.78 -1.26
C MET A 366 8.45 11.44 -0.96
N SER A 367 8.45 12.68 -0.47
CA SER A 367 9.68 13.37 -0.01
C SER A 367 10.29 12.66 1.20
N LYS A 368 11.62 12.79 1.34
CA LYS A 368 12.34 12.28 2.53
C LYS A 368 11.76 12.86 3.83
N GLU A 369 11.35 14.13 3.79
CA GLU A 369 10.77 14.83 4.94
C GLU A 369 9.45 14.21 5.39
N ILE A 370 8.47 14.06 4.49
CA ILE A 370 7.14 13.51 4.84
C ILE A 370 7.25 12.07 5.31
N ILE A 371 8.04 11.24 4.61
CA ILE A 371 8.27 9.84 5.04
C ILE A 371 8.95 9.79 6.41
N ASP A 372 9.98 10.61 6.64
CA ASP A 372 10.66 10.66 7.95
C ASP A 372 9.73 11.09 9.09
N ARG A 373 8.87 12.07 8.84
CA ARG A 373 7.85 12.47 9.82
C ARG A 373 6.87 11.34 10.12
N MET A 374 6.41 10.62 9.11
CA MET A 374 5.55 9.43 9.30
C MET A 374 6.24 8.35 10.16
N VAL A 375 7.55 8.14 9.96
CA VAL A 375 8.32 7.22 10.80
C VAL A 375 8.35 7.69 12.25
N ARG A 376 8.66 8.96 12.48
CA ARG A 376 8.83 9.50 13.83
C ARG A 376 7.51 9.72 14.56
N GLU A 377 6.50 10.23 13.87
CA GLU A 377 5.23 10.67 14.47
C GLU A 377 4.17 9.57 14.50
N LYS A 378 4.18 8.66 13.51
CA LYS A 378 3.15 7.63 13.31
C LYS A 378 3.68 6.20 13.44
N GLY A 379 4.99 5.99 13.56
CA GLY A 379 5.58 4.66 13.63
C GLY A 379 5.51 3.88 12.31
N TYR A 380 5.50 4.59 11.17
CA TYR A 380 5.48 3.94 9.86
C TYR A 380 6.79 3.18 9.58
N THR A 381 6.70 1.94 9.11
CA THR A 381 7.87 1.03 8.99
C THR A 381 8.11 0.49 7.58
N SER A 382 7.13 0.52 6.68
CA SER A 382 7.28 -0.01 5.31
C SER A 382 7.85 1.03 4.35
N ILE A 383 9.04 1.50 4.64
CA ILE A 383 9.72 2.57 3.91
C ILE A 383 10.28 2.01 2.61
N THR A 384 10.21 2.81 1.55
CA THR A 384 10.72 2.47 0.22
C THR A 384 12.00 3.23 -0.16
N ARG A 385 12.46 4.15 0.71
CA ARG A 385 13.69 4.93 0.54
C ARG A 385 14.84 4.36 1.37
N ARG A 386 15.93 3.96 0.70
CA ARG A 386 17.11 3.34 1.31
C ARG A 386 17.74 4.25 2.38
N SER A 387 17.93 5.53 2.08
CA SER A 387 18.59 6.49 2.99
C SER A 387 17.88 6.62 4.34
N LEU A 388 16.55 6.42 4.38
CA LEU A 388 15.79 6.46 5.63
C LEU A 388 15.84 5.14 6.40
N ILE A 389 15.84 4.00 5.70
CA ILE A 389 15.91 2.67 6.33
C ILE A 389 17.29 2.46 6.98
N GLU A 390 18.35 2.93 6.33
CA GLU A 390 19.73 2.75 6.80
C GLU A 390 20.09 3.66 7.98
N ARG A 391 19.25 4.61 8.34
CA ARG A 391 19.48 5.50 9.49
C ARG A 391 19.54 4.72 10.81
N PRO A 392 20.50 5.05 11.70
CA PRO A 392 20.65 4.37 12.99
C PRO A 392 19.39 4.44 13.87
N ASP A 393 18.70 5.60 13.92
CA ASP A 393 17.50 5.79 14.72
C ASP A 393 16.31 4.95 14.21
N PHE A 394 16.19 4.74 12.88
CA PHE A 394 15.18 3.86 12.31
C PHE A 394 15.48 2.39 12.60
N LYS A 395 16.75 1.96 12.39
CA LYS A 395 17.19 0.61 12.75
C LYS A 395 16.95 0.30 14.22
N GLN A 396 17.23 1.26 15.11
CA GLN A 396 16.98 1.08 16.53
C GLN A 396 15.49 0.86 16.87
N LYS A 397 14.56 1.53 16.15
CA LYS A 397 13.10 1.31 16.33
C LYS A 397 12.66 -0.08 15.88
N LEU A 398 13.35 -0.68 14.92
CA LEU A 398 13.09 -2.02 14.42
C LEU A 398 14.02 -3.08 15.04
N MET A 399 14.74 -2.74 16.08
CA MET A 399 15.43 -3.71 16.92
C MET A 399 14.45 -4.24 17.98
N ILE A 400 13.77 -5.33 17.66
CA ILE A 400 12.73 -5.92 18.51
C ILE A 400 13.29 -7.19 19.18
N ASN A 401 13.35 -7.23 20.49
CA ASN A 401 13.90 -8.34 21.27
C ASN A 401 15.28 -8.83 20.79
N GLY A 402 16.15 -7.89 20.35
CA GLY A 402 17.47 -8.18 19.83
C GLY A 402 17.49 -8.64 18.36
N ARG A 403 16.34 -8.68 17.68
CA ARG A 403 16.23 -9.01 16.26
C ARG A 403 16.23 -7.75 15.41
N ASP A 404 17.13 -7.66 14.45
CA ASP A 404 17.18 -6.58 13.44
C ASP A 404 16.12 -6.82 12.35
N VAL A 405 14.91 -6.34 12.59
CA VAL A 405 13.78 -6.48 11.65
C VAL A 405 13.97 -5.61 10.40
N ALA A 406 14.71 -4.49 10.51
CA ALA A 406 15.05 -3.67 9.35
C ALA A 406 15.92 -4.44 8.36
N LYS A 407 16.88 -5.21 8.85
CA LYS A 407 17.71 -6.09 8.01
C LYS A 407 16.90 -7.19 7.35
N ILE A 408 15.98 -7.85 8.10
CA ILE A 408 15.08 -8.87 7.53
C ILE A 408 14.25 -8.27 6.40
N TYR A 409 13.72 -7.07 6.59
CA TYR A 409 12.95 -6.35 5.58
C TYR A 409 13.78 -6.08 4.32
N LEU A 410 14.99 -5.51 4.47
CA LEU A 410 15.90 -5.23 3.33
C LEU A 410 16.28 -6.50 2.58
N ASP A 411 16.71 -7.54 3.30
CA ASP A 411 17.07 -8.83 2.70
C ASP A 411 15.89 -9.42 1.90
N THR A 412 14.66 -9.30 2.42
CA THR A 412 13.46 -9.77 1.73
C THR A 412 13.18 -8.98 0.45
N VAL A 413 13.31 -7.64 0.49
CA VAL A 413 13.13 -6.80 -0.71
C VAL A 413 14.18 -7.12 -1.77
N GLU A 414 15.43 -7.38 -1.37
CA GLU A 414 16.50 -7.76 -2.30
C GLU A 414 16.26 -9.13 -2.93
N LEU A 415 15.77 -10.11 -2.17
CA LEU A 415 15.33 -11.40 -2.73
C LEU A 415 14.24 -11.19 -3.79
N GLY A 416 13.26 -10.32 -3.51
CA GLY A 416 12.20 -9.97 -4.44
C GLY A 416 12.67 -9.35 -5.75
N ALA A 417 13.82 -8.68 -5.76
CA ALA A 417 14.41 -8.10 -6.96
C ALA A 417 14.96 -9.14 -7.95
N SER A 418 15.14 -10.41 -7.54
CA SER A 418 15.72 -11.48 -8.39
C SER A 418 14.81 -11.97 -9.53
N GLY A 419 13.58 -11.48 -9.62
CA GLY A 419 12.72 -11.66 -10.80
C GLY A 419 11.78 -12.88 -10.77
N TYR A 420 11.72 -13.66 -9.68
CA TYR A 420 10.80 -14.80 -9.56
C TYR A 420 9.32 -14.40 -9.47
N MET A 421 9.03 -13.12 -9.23
CA MET A 421 7.65 -12.61 -9.14
C MET A 421 7.08 -12.10 -10.47
N LYS A 422 7.65 -12.49 -11.62
CA LYS A 422 7.15 -12.08 -12.95
C LYS A 422 5.67 -12.40 -13.18
N TYR A 423 5.14 -13.42 -12.53
CA TYR A 423 3.71 -13.76 -12.61
C TYR A 423 2.78 -12.62 -12.18
N ARG A 424 3.24 -11.70 -11.29
CA ARG A 424 2.44 -10.58 -10.78
C ARG A 424 2.32 -9.42 -11.76
N THR A 425 3.27 -9.31 -12.70
CA THR A 425 3.28 -8.22 -13.67
C THR A 425 2.46 -8.55 -14.93
N VAL A 426 1.86 -9.74 -15.01
CA VAL A 426 1.00 -10.09 -16.13
C VAL A 426 -0.44 -9.62 -15.91
N PRO A 427 -1.09 -9.02 -16.93
CA PRO A 427 -2.40 -8.38 -16.79
C PRO A 427 -3.53 -9.31 -16.32
N VAL A 428 -3.37 -10.60 -16.54
CA VAL A 428 -4.39 -11.63 -16.25
C VAL A 428 -4.20 -12.31 -14.89
N TYR A 429 -3.19 -11.96 -14.13
CA TYR A 429 -2.93 -12.56 -12.82
C TYR A 429 -4.13 -12.49 -11.86
N PRO A 430 -4.91 -11.38 -11.77
CA PRO A 430 -6.05 -11.30 -10.85
C PRO A 430 -7.12 -12.37 -11.06
N GLN A 431 -7.24 -12.90 -12.28
CA GLN A 431 -8.19 -13.97 -12.61
C GLN A 431 -7.70 -15.31 -12.03
N VAL A 432 -6.40 -15.58 -12.12
CA VAL A 432 -5.77 -16.80 -11.60
C VAL A 432 -5.68 -16.76 -10.09
N ASP A 433 -5.39 -15.59 -9.51
CA ASP A 433 -5.36 -15.31 -8.06
C ASP A 433 -6.66 -15.76 -7.38
N LYS A 434 -7.80 -15.41 -7.97
CA LYS A 434 -9.11 -15.82 -7.47
C LYS A 434 -9.31 -17.34 -7.46
N GLU A 435 -8.87 -18.04 -8.49
CA GLU A 435 -8.99 -19.50 -8.56
C GLU A 435 -8.10 -20.19 -7.52
N ILE A 436 -6.95 -19.61 -7.20
CA ILE A 436 -6.07 -20.06 -6.11
C ILE A 436 -6.77 -19.92 -4.76
N ASP A 437 -7.38 -18.77 -4.47
CA ASP A 437 -8.12 -18.55 -3.22
C ASP A 437 -9.22 -19.61 -3.04
N ILE A 438 -10.01 -19.87 -4.10
CA ILE A 438 -11.07 -20.88 -4.08
C ILE A 438 -10.50 -22.29 -3.85
N ALA A 439 -9.41 -22.64 -4.51
CA ALA A 439 -8.80 -23.95 -4.37
C ALA A 439 -8.31 -24.21 -2.94
N ILE A 440 -7.55 -23.28 -2.38
CA ILE A 440 -7.03 -23.42 -0.99
C ILE A 440 -8.18 -23.48 0.03
N GLN A 441 -9.23 -22.67 -0.14
CA GLN A 441 -10.42 -22.72 0.70
C GLN A 441 -11.10 -24.10 0.64
N ASN A 442 -11.28 -24.66 -0.55
CA ASN A 442 -11.89 -25.98 -0.73
C ASN A 442 -11.07 -27.11 -0.09
N ILE A 443 -9.74 -27.02 -0.16
CA ILE A 443 -8.85 -28.01 0.50
C ILE A 443 -8.95 -27.84 2.02
N ALA A 444 -8.78 -26.63 2.52
CA ALA A 444 -8.76 -26.33 3.95
C ALA A 444 -10.12 -26.57 4.63
N SER A 445 -11.24 -26.39 3.90
CA SER A 445 -12.59 -26.77 4.36
C SER A 445 -12.90 -28.28 4.23
N LYS A 446 -11.94 -29.08 3.71
CA LYS A 446 -12.09 -30.52 3.43
C LYS A 446 -13.20 -30.86 2.42
N GLN A 447 -13.59 -29.92 1.58
CA GLN A 447 -14.56 -30.14 0.50
C GLN A 447 -13.94 -30.88 -0.68
N MET A 448 -12.64 -30.69 -0.90
CA MET A 448 -11.90 -31.33 -1.98
C MET A 448 -10.52 -31.79 -1.52
N SER A 449 -9.96 -32.81 -2.18
CA SER A 449 -8.54 -33.14 -2.05
C SER A 449 -7.69 -32.05 -2.73
N ALA A 450 -6.43 -31.89 -2.31
CA ALA A 450 -5.50 -30.94 -2.93
C ALA A 450 -5.40 -31.16 -4.45
N LYS A 451 -5.27 -32.41 -4.89
CA LYS A 451 -5.23 -32.75 -6.32
C LYS A 451 -6.48 -32.27 -7.07
N ALA A 452 -7.67 -32.61 -6.57
CA ALA A 452 -8.92 -32.25 -7.24
C ALA A 452 -9.14 -30.72 -7.27
N ALA A 453 -8.85 -30.02 -6.17
CA ALA A 453 -9.02 -28.57 -6.09
C ALA A 453 -8.07 -27.83 -7.03
N MET A 454 -6.79 -28.25 -7.08
CA MET A 454 -5.79 -27.61 -7.94
C MET A 454 -6.04 -27.92 -9.44
N GLN A 455 -6.53 -29.12 -9.78
CA GLN A 455 -6.97 -29.43 -11.15
C GLN A 455 -8.17 -28.58 -11.58
N ASN A 456 -9.13 -28.35 -10.67
CA ASN A 456 -10.26 -27.45 -10.95
C ASN A 456 -9.80 -26.00 -11.14
N ALA A 457 -8.90 -25.52 -10.27
CA ALA A 457 -8.33 -24.19 -10.39
C ALA A 457 -7.60 -24.01 -11.73
N GLN A 458 -6.81 -25.01 -12.15
CA GLN A 458 -6.14 -25.03 -13.46
C GLN A 458 -7.15 -24.91 -14.60
N ALA A 459 -8.18 -25.77 -14.62
CA ALA A 459 -9.18 -25.79 -15.68
C ALA A 459 -9.98 -24.47 -15.77
N ASN A 460 -10.35 -23.92 -14.63
CA ASN A 460 -11.06 -22.65 -14.53
C ASN A 460 -10.18 -21.49 -15.00
N ALA A 461 -8.93 -21.40 -14.52
CA ALA A 461 -7.97 -20.39 -14.94
C ALA A 461 -7.75 -20.42 -16.45
N VAL A 462 -7.49 -21.59 -17.03
CA VAL A 462 -7.36 -21.76 -18.49
C VAL A 462 -8.61 -21.26 -19.23
N THR A 463 -9.80 -21.61 -18.73
CA THR A 463 -11.07 -21.19 -19.34
C THR A 463 -11.23 -19.67 -19.30
N GLN A 464 -10.93 -19.05 -18.16
CA GLN A 464 -11.03 -17.60 -18.00
C GLN A 464 -10.03 -16.85 -18.88
N LEU A 465 -8.78 -17.31 -18.95
CA LEU A 465 -7.75 -16.71 -19.79
C LEU A 465 -8.10 -16.78 -21.28
N LYS A 466 -8.62 -17.92 -21.74
CA LYS A 466 -9.12 -18.06 -23.13
C LYS A 466 -10.28 -17.10 -23.42
N ARG A 467 -11.23 -16.94 -22.48
CA ARG A 467 -12.32 -15.96 -22.61
C ARG A 467 -11.82 -14.52 -22.69
N SER A 468 -10.70 -14.22 -22.03
CA SER A 468 -10.03 -12.92 -22.10
C SER A 468 -9.16 -12.74 -23.35
N GLY A 469 -9.21 -13.67 -24.31
CA GLY A 469 -8.45 -13.58 -25.56
C GLY A 469 -6.98 -13.96 -25.46
N ILE A 470 -6.56 -14.57 -24.36
CA ILE A 470 -5.17 -15.02 -24.18
C ILE A 470 -4.97 -16.32 -24.97
N LYS A 471 -3.95 -16.32 -25.81
CA LYS A 471 -3.45 -17.54 -26.46
C LYS A 471 -2.57 -18.31 -25.48
N LEU A 472 -2.97 -19.52 -25.16
CA LEU A 472 -2.28 -20.42 -24.22
C LEU A 472 -1.58 -21.55 -24.97
#